data_38318f916c68593925ac3ea48f0d5e1c
#
_entry.id   38318f916c68593925ac3ea48f0d5e1c
#
_cell.length_a   1.000
_cell.length_b   1.000
_cell.length_c   1.000
_cell.angle_alpha   90.00
_cell.angle_beta   90.00
_cell.angle_gamma   90.00
#
_symmetry.space_group_name_H-M   'P 1'
#
loop_
_entity.id
_entity.type
_entity.pdbx_description
1 polymer ?
#
loop_
_entity_poly.entity_id
_entity_poly.type
_entity_poly.pdbx_seq_one_letter_code
_entity_poly.pdbx_strand_id
1 'polypeptide(L)'
;MHWGHAVSSDLTNWKHLDIALFPTKTDDKDGCFSGSAIEKDGAMHLFYTGVNYNVPDPENVNCCLDDKFTAAQLHISSEDGYSFDNFGGKTTIIPPITDSKTGDRNHTRD
;
A
#
# COMPACT_ATOMS: atom_id res chain seq x y z
N MET A 1 -2.70 -6.42 -5.31
CA MET A 1 -1.47 -6.74 -4.55
C MET A 1 -1.70 -6.44 -3.07
N HIS A 2 -1.23 -7.34 -2.19
CA HIS A 2 -1.46 -7.30 -0.75
C HIS A 2 -0.13 -7.53 -0.04
N TRP A 3 -0.04 -7.13 1.22
CA TRP A 3 1.10 -7.48 2.05
C TRP A 3 0.77 -8.71 2.89
N GLY A 4 1.46 -9.81 2.62
CA GLY A 4 1.44 -10.97 3.49
C GLY A 4 2.08 -10.65 4.85
N HIS A 5 1.80 -11.48 5.84
CA HIS A 5 2.25 -11.23 7.20
C HIS A 5 2.67 -12.55 7.86
N ALA A 6 3.85 -12.55 8.43
CA ALA A 6 4.36 -13.68 9.21
C ALA A 6 5.22 -13.16 10.36
N VAL A 7 5.29 -13.93 11.42
CA VAL A 7 6.05 -13.60 12.62
C VAL A 7 6.92 -14.77 13.02
N SER A 8 8.11 -14.49 13.56
CA SER A 8 9.04 -15.48 14.06
C SER A 8 9.72 -14.99 15.32
N SER A 9 10.02 -15.92 16.22
CA SER A 9 10.84 -15.65 17.42
C SER A 9 12.32 -16.01 17.22
N ASP A 10 12.64 -16.76 16.14
CA ASP A 10 13.99 -17.29 15.92
C ASP A 10 14.52 -17.08 14.49
N LEU A 11 13.73 -16.46 13.61
CA LEU A 11 14.02 -16.22 12.20
C LEU A 11 14.14 -17.51 11.36
N THR A 12 13.83 -18.65 11.93
CA THR A 12 13.87 -19.95 11.26
C THR A 12 12.48 -20.55 11.11
N ASN A 13 11.69 -20.49 12.16
CA ASN A 13 10.31 -20.97 12.18
C ASN A 13 9.36 -19.77 12.12
N TRP A 14 8.43 -19.78 11.14
CA TRP A 14 7.54 -18.66 10.87
C TRP A 14 6.09 -19.06 11.05
N LYS A 15 5.32 -18.19 11.71
CA LYS A 15 3.88 -18.32 11.83
C LYS A 15 3.21 -17.32 10.90
N HIS A 16 2.37 -17.81 9.99
CA HIS A 16 1.58 -16.96 9.12
C HIS A 16 0.45 -16.32 9.90
N LEU A 17 0.28 -15.03 9.67
CA LEU A 17 -0.81 -14.23 10.22
C LEU A 17 -1.76 -13.80 9.09
N ASP A 18 -2.86 -13.16 9.46
CA ASP A 18 -3.75 -12.56 8.48
C ASP A 18 -3.01 -11.50 7.66
N ILE A 19 -3.48 -11.28 6.43
CA ILE A 19 -2.90 -10.28 5.52
C ILE A 19 -2.84 -8.93 6.23
N ALA A 20 -1.66 -8.30 6.23
CA ALA A 20 -1.45 -7.03 6.91
C ALA A 20 -2.09 -5.86 6.16
N LEU A 21 -1.91 -5.80 4.84
CA LEU A 21 -2.45 -4.74 4.00
C LEU A 21 -3.21 -5.30 2.82
N PHE A 22 -4.41 -4.77 2.59
CA PHE A 22 -5.22 -5.06 1.41
C PHE A 22 -5.96 -3.79 0.98
N PRO A 23 -6.35 -3.70 -0.31
CA PRO A 23 -6.99 -2.49 -0.84
C PRO A 23 -8.33 -2.18 -0.15
N THR A 24 -8.48 -0.94 0.31
CA THR A 24 -9.72 -0.45 0.94
C THR A 24 -10.03 1.00 0.59
N LYS A 25 -9.06 1.74 0.04
CA LYS A 25 -9.19 3.16 -0.28
C LYS A 25 -9.10 3.39 -1.79
N THR A 26 -9.53 4.55 -2.24
CA THR A 26 -9.39 4.94 -3.65
C THR A 26 -7.93 4.94 -4.09
N ASP A 27 -7.03 5.43 -3.23
CA ASP A 27 -5.61 5.54 -3.55
C ASP A 27 -4.88 4.20 -3.62
N ASP A 28 -5.44 3.14 -3.05
CA ASP A 28 -4.84 1.80 -3.11
C ASP A 28 -5.76 0.73 -3.69
N LYS A 29 -6.82 1.13 -4.37
CA LYS A 29 -7.86 0.19 -4.83
C LYS A 29 -7.36 -0.94 -5.72
N ASP A 30 -6.28 -0.72 -6.45
CA ASP A 30 -5.70 -1.71 -7.36
C ASP A 30 -4.42 -2.35 -6.80
N GLY A 31 -4.00 -1.95 -5.62
CA GLY A 31 -2.92 -2.65 -4.92
C GLY A 31 -2.25 -1.84 -3.83
N CYS A 32 -1.80 -2.56 -2.81
CA CYS A 32 -0.85 -2.09 -1.82
C CYS A 32 0.53 -2.57 -2.26
N PHE A 33 1.30 -1.66 -2.89
CA PHE A 33 2.61 -1.98 -3.45
C PHE A 33 3.70 -1.87 -2.38
N SER A 34 4.96 -1.94 -2.79
CA SER A 34 6.11 -1.96 -1.88
C SER A 34 6.22 -0.72 -1.01
N GLY A 35 6.95 -0.86 0.05
CA GLY A 35 7.17 0.20 1.02
C GLY A 35 8.15 -0.23 2.10
N SER A 36 8.01 0.36 3.28
CA SER A 36 8.90 0.10 4.40
C SER A 36 8.13 0.06 5.72
N ALA A 37 8.76 -0.51 6.72
CA ALA A 37 8.22 -0.60 8.07
C ALA A 37 9.25 -0.08 9.07
N ILE A 38 8.77 0.59 10.10
CA ILE A 38 9.62 1.06 11.20
C ILE A 38 8.85 0.95 12.52
N GLU A 39 9.55 0.54 13.57
CA GLU A 39 9.03 0.60 14.92
C GLU A 39 9.41 1.96 15.53
N LYS A 40 8.44 2.60 16.16
CA LYS A 40 8.65 3.85 16.88
C LYS A 40 7.68 3.95 18.05
N ASP A 41 8.20 4.25 19.23
CA ASP A 41 7.43 4.45 20.46
C ASP A 41 6.48 3.29 20.78
N GLY A 42 6.92 2.07 20.49
CA GLY A 42 6.16 0.85 20.74
C GLY A 42 5.10 0.52 19.68
N ALA A 43 5.03 1.28 18.60
CA ALA A 43 4.11 1.02 17.49
C ALA A 43 4.87 0.69 16.21
N MET A 44 4.28 -0.18 15.39
CA MET A 44 4.80 -0.48 14.05
C MET A 44 4.12 0.43 13.03
N HIS A 45 4.93 1.15 12.26
CA HIS A 45 4.46 2.04 11.21
C HIS A 45 4.81 1.44 9.84
N LEU A 46 3.82 1.32 8.96
CA LEU A 46 4.01 0.89 7.58
C LEU A 46 3.80 2.09 6.67
N PHE A 47 4.75 2.30 5.77
CA PHE A 47 4.66 3.29 4.69
C PHE A 47 4.71 2.52 3.38
N TYR A 48 3.73 2.71 2.52
CA TYR A 48 3.62 1.93 1.29
C TYR A 48 3.03 2.75 0.15
N THR A 49 3.23 2.25 -1.06
CA THR A 49 2.69 2.86 -2.26
C THR A 49 1.32 2.24 -2.57
N GLY A 50 0.29 3.06 -2.55
CA GLY A 50 -1.03 2.69 -3.04
C GLY A 50 -1.14 2.99 -4.52
N VAL A 51 -1.73 2.08 -5.29
CA VAL A 51 -1.87 2.20 -6.74
C VAL A 51 -3.33 2.16 -7.15
N ASN A 52 -3.65 3.03 -8.10
CA ASN A 52 -4.96 3.12 -8.73
C ASN A 52 -4.78 3.14 -10.23
N TYR A 53 -5.25 2.11 -10.92
CA TYR A 53 -5.15 2.01 -12.37
C TYR A 53 -6.21 2.91 -13.03
N ASN A 54 -5.74 3.83 -13.88
CA ASN A 54 -6.64 4.70 -14.65
C ASN A 54 -7.39 3.90 -15.73
N VAL A 55 -6.68 2.95 -16.35
CA VAL A 55 -7.26 2.02 -17.33
C VAL A 55 -6.84 0.60 -16.93
N PRO A 56 -7.66 -0.11 -16.14
CA PRO A 56 -7.34 -1.49 -15.74
C PRO A 56 -7.31 -2.42 -16.95
N ASP A 57 -6.39 -3.40 -16.92
CA ASP A 57 -6.36 -4.47 -17.90
C ASP A 57 -7.41 -5.52 -17.54
N PRO A 58 -8.43 -5.77 -18.39
CA PRO A 58 -9.47 -6.75 -18.08
C PRO A 58 -8.98 -8.19 -18.04
N GLU A 59 -7.81 -8.45 -18.61
CA GLU A 59 -7.22 -9.82 -18.65
C GLU A 59 -6.20 -10.05 -17.53
N ASN A 60 -5.71 -8.97 -16.89
CA ASN A 60 -4.72 -9.10 -15.82
C ASN A 60 -4.97 -8.04 -14.73
N VAL A 61 -5.49 -8.49 -13.59
CA VAL A 61 -5.84 -7.61 -12.46
C VAL A 61 -4.64 -6.90 -11.83
N ASN A 62 -3.42 -7.33 -12.15
CA ASN A 62 -2.19 -6.72 -11.63
C ASN A 62 -1.54 -5.74 -12.60
N CYS A 63 -2.22 -5.42 -13.70
CA CYS A 63 -1.69 -4.54 -14.74
C CYS A 63 -2.71 -3.46 -15.12
N CYS A 64 -2.20 -2.39 -15.70
CA CYS A 64 -3.00 -1.36 -16.35
C CYS A 64 -2.62 -1.25 -17.81
N LEU A 65 -3.55 -0.78 -18.63
CA LEU A 65 -3.29 -0.50 -20.04
C LEU A 65 -2.57 0.85 -20.17
N ASP A 66 -1.66 0.94 -21.14
CA ASP A 66 -0.91 2.16 -21.48
C ASP A 66 -0.09 2.74 -20.31
N ASP A 67 0.27 1.91 -19.34
CA ASP A 67 1.00 2.34 -18.13
C ASP A 67 0.33 3.53 -17.40
N LYS A 68 -0.97 3.66 -17.53
CA LYS A 68 -1.73 4.75 -16.91
C LYS A 68 -2.22 4.36 -15.52
N PHE A 69 -1.53 4.84 -14.52
CA PHE A 69 -1.88 4.66 -13.13
C PHE A 69 -1.53 5.87 -12.30
N THR A 70 -2.12 5.97 -11.13
CA THR A 70 -1.70 6.93 -10.11
C THR A 70 -1.12 6.18 -8.93
N ALA A 71 -0.10 6.73 -8.32
CA ALA A 71 0.49 6.19 -7.11
C ALA A 71 0.56 7.27 -6.04
N ALA A 72 0.21 6.89 -4.82
CA ALA A 72 0.25 7.75 -3.64
C ALA A 72 1.03 7.03 -2.55
N GLN A 73 1.56 7.78 -1.60
CA GLN A 73 2.20 7.21 -0.42
C GLN A 73 1.22 7.22 0.75
N LEU A 74 1.01 6.06 1.34
CA LEU A 74 0.08 5.87 2.45
C LEU A 74 0.83 5.40 3.70
N HIS A 75 0.19 5.63 4.84
CA HIS A 75 0.67 5.22 6.14
C HIS A 75 -0.44 4.50 6.90
N ILE A 76 -0.05 3.48 7.64
CA ILE A 76 -0.90 2.81 8.62
C ILE A 76 0.00 2.40 9.80
N SER A 77 -0.56 2.35 10.99
CA SER A 77 0.18 1.92 12.18
C SER A 77 -0.57 0.85 12.95
N SER A 78 0.18 0.08 13.72
CA SER A 78 -0.35 -0.93 14.62
C SER A 78 0.39 -0.86 15.95
N GLU A 79 -0.35 -0.88 17.05
CA GLU A 79 0.24 -0.85 18.39
C GLU A 79 0.87 -2.20 18.80
N ASP A 80 0.39 -3.30 18.22
CA ASP A 80 0.88 -4.65 18.56
C ASP A 80 1.69 -5.31 17.44
N GLY A 81 1.69 -4.73 16.23
CA GLY A 81 2.35 -5.31 15.07
C GLY A 81 1.61 -6.50 14.44
N TYR A 82 0.47 -6.89 14.99
CA TYR A 82 -0.31 -8.03 14.51
C TYR A 82 -1.57 -7.61 13.78
N SER A 83 -2.22 -6.54 14.22
CA SER A 83 -3.51 -6.09 13.70
C SER A 83 -3.38 -4.72 13.06
N PHE A 84 -3.82 -4.61 11.81
CA PHE A 84 -3.85 -3.35 11.05
C PHE A 84 -5.28 -3.06 10.59
N ASP A 85 -5.81 -1.89 10.98
CA ASP A 85 -7.14 -1.46 10.58
C ASP A 85 -7.10 -0.88 9.16
N ASN A 86 -7.29 -1.75 8.16
CA ASN A 86 -7.27 -1.36 6.76
C ASN A 86 -8.44 -0.45 6.36
N PHE A 87 -9.51 -0.43 7.13
CA PHE A 87 -10.70 0.36 6.80
C PHE A 87 -10.67 1.78 7.39
N GLY A 88 -10.16 1.94 8.60
CA GLY A 88 -10.15 3.22 9.29
C GLY A 88 -8.78 3.81 9.60
N GLY A 89 -7.71 3.00 9.48
CA GLY A 89 -6.37 3.39 9.94
C GLY A 89 -5.42 3.94 8.89
N LYS A 90 -5.82 3.93 7.61
CA LYS A 90 -4.96 4.39 6.51
C LYS A 90 -5.03 5.90 6.32
N THR A 91 -3.88 6.52 6.09
CA THR A 91 -3.77 7.95 5.78
C THR A 91 -2.92 8.13 4.53
N THR A 92 -3.39 8.90 3.56
CA THR A 92 -2.59 9.31 2.41
C THR A 92 -1.66 10.45 2.85
N ILE A 93 -0.35 10.21 2.81
CA ILE A 93 0.66 11.19 3.25
C ILE A 93 1.09 12.04 2.07
N ILE A 94 1.35 11.41 0.92
CA ILE A 94 1.71 12.11 -0.30
C ILE A 94 0.70 11.69 -1.36
N PRO A 95 -0.20 12.62 -1.76
CA PRO A 95 -1.19 12.31 -2.79
C PRO A 95 -0.54 12.23 -4.17
N PRO A 96 -1.23 11.63 -5.17
CA PRO A 96 -0.76 11.63 -6.54
C PRO A 96 -0.54 13.05 -7.06
N ILE A 97 0.55 13.24 -7.79
CA ILE A 97 0.88 14.53 -8.39
C ILE A 97 0.13 14.67 -9.72
N THR A 98 -0.41 15.86 -9.98
CA THR A 98 -1.02 16.20 -11.27
C THR A 98 -0.01 16.96 -12.11
N ASP A 99 0.22 16.50 -13.35
CA ASP A 99 1.07 17.21 -14.28
C ASP A 99 0.39 18.54 -14.69
N SER A 100 1.06 19.65 -14.42
CA SER A 100 0.53 20.99 -14.70
C SER A 100 0.39 21.30 -16.18
N LYS A 101 1.09 20.56 -17.06
CA LYS A 101 1.06 20.79 -18.51
C LYS A 101 -0.01 19.97 -19.20
N THR A 102 -0.20 18.73 -18.79
CA THR A 102 -1.14 17.82 -19.42
C THR A 102 -2.44 17.68 -18.65
N GLY A 103 -2.46 18.06 -17.38
CA GLY A 103 -3.57 17.83 -16.47
C GLY A 103 -3.67 16.38 -16.01
N ASP A 104 -2.80 15.51 -16.46
CA ASP A 104 -2.81 14.11 -16.07
C ASP A 104 -2.27 13.96 -14.64
N ARG A 105 -2.93 13.10 -13.87
CA ARG A 105 -2.42 12.74 -12.55
C ARG A 105 -1.18 11.84 -12.73
N ASN A 106 -0.10 12.32 -12.23
CA ASN A 106 1.14 11.56 -12.21
C ASN A 106 1.24 10.77 -10.89
N HIS A 107 2.32 10.04 -10.70
CA HIS A 107 2.49 9.20 -9.52
C HIS A 107 3.72 9.61 -8.72
N THR A 108 3.62 9.39 -7.41
CA THR A 108 4.77 9.40 -6.52
C THR A 108 5.16 7.96 -6.24
N ARG A 109 6.41 7.65 -6.39
CA ARG A 109 6.96 6.32 -6.06
C ARG A 109 8.13 6.49 -5.12
N ASP A 110 8.31 5.48 -4.31
CA ASP A 110 9.49 5.33 -3.48
C ASP A 110 10.76 5.08 -4.31
#